data_5deca782b7393670cc7ad34add5df41b
#
_entry.id   5deca782b7393670cc7ad34add5df41b
#
_cell.length_a   1.000
_cell.length_b   1.000
_cell.length_c   1.000
_cell.angle_alpha   90.00
_cell.angle_beta   90.00
_cell.angle_gamma   90.00
#
_symmetry.space_group_name_H-M   'P 1'
#
loop_
_entity.id
_entity.type
_entity.pdbx_description
1 polymer ?
#
loop_
_entity_poly.entity_id
_entity_poly.type
_entity_poly.pdbx_seq_one_letter_code
_entity_poly.pdbx_strand_id
1 'polypeptide(L)'
;LDITHPLGFGYTNRELSVYRNHSVFIEPSKNPFNTVIKYSAKPLLSGYIHSINLEKIKNSVSLQVSNMGQGRAILFVDDPAFRGYWNGTNKLFFNALFFGSHISAPGFDAAEE
;
A
#
# COMPACT_ATOMS: atom_id res chain seq x y z
N LEU A 1 5.96 -2.95 4.09
CA LEU A 1 5.33 -3.99 3.25
C LEU A 1 5.09 -5.25 4.06
N ASP A 2 3.87 -5.74 4.03
CA ASP A 2 3.52 -7.04 4.59
C ASP A 2 3.82 -8.13 3.55
N ILE A 3 4.94 -8.84 3.75
CA ILE A 3 5.37 -9.90 2.83
C ILE A 3 4.52 -11.17 2.93
N THR A 4 3.64 -11.27 3.93
CA THR A 4 2.70 -12.39 4.08
C THR A 4 1.40 -12.18 3.30
N HIS A 5 1.13 -10.96 2.86
CA HIS A 5 -0.03 -10.62 2.05
C HIS A 5 0.17 -11.04 0.59
N PRO A 6 -0.88 -11.50 -0.14
CA PRO A 6 -0.74 -11.88 -1.56
C PRO A 6 -0.12 -10.79 -2.45
N LEU A 7 -0.39 -9.52 -2.18
CA LEU A 7 0.22 -8.42 -2.93
C LEU A 7 1.73 -8.28 -2.68
N GLY A 8 2.23 -8.83 -1.60
CA GLY A 8 3.66 -8.89 -1.28
C GLY A 8 4.39 -10.12 -1.86
N PHE A 9 3.71 -10.92 -2.67
CA PHE A 9 4.32 -12.12 -3.25
C PHE A 9 5.58 -11.79 -4.05
N GLY A 10 6.63 -12.55 -3.77
CA GLY A 10 7.91 -12.38 -4.45
C GLY A 10 8.84 -11.33 -3.83
N TYR A 11 8.41 -10.61 -2.80
CA TYR A 11 9.28 -9.73 -2.03
C TYR A 11 9.88 -10.49 -0.84
N THR A 12 11.16 -10.24 -0.60
CA THR A 12 11.89 -10.83 0.53
C THR A 12 12.13 -9.82 1.65
N ASN A 13 12.13 -8.53 1.31
CA ASN A 13 12.32 -7.43 2.26
C ASN A 13 10.99 -6.79 2.62
N ARG A 14 10.84 -6.41 3.89
CA ARG A 14 9.68 -5.66 4.37
C ARG A 14 9.74 -4.17 4.04
N GLU A 15 10.91 -3.67 3.70
CA GLU A 15 11.11 -2.28 3.30
C GLU A 15 11.12 -2.17 1.78
N LEU A 16 10.46 -1.14 1.28
CA LEU A 16 10.31 -0.88 -0.14
C LEU A 16 10.31 0.62 -0.38
N SER A 17 11.08 1.07 -1.37
CA SER A 17 11.08 2.47 -1.80
C SER A 17 9.93 2.69 -2.78
N VAL A 18 9.16 3.76 -2.56
CA VAL A 18 8.05 4.15 -3.43
C VAL A 18 8.26 5.57 -3.94
N TYR A 19 7.74 5.85 -5.14
CA TYR A 19 7.74 7.19 -5.71
C TYR A 19 6.45 7.92 -5.35
N ARG A 20 6.58 9.14 -4.83
CA ARG A 20 5.44 9.97 -4.43
C ARG A 20 5.56 11.37 -5.02
N ASN A 21 4.51 11.82 -5.70
CA ASN A 21 4.46 13.13 -6.34
C ASN A 21 3.16 13.90 -6.07
N HIS A 22 2.45 13.56 -4.99
CA HIS A 22 1.17 14.17 -4.64
C HIS A 22 1.04 14.35 -3.13
N SER A 23 -0.04 14.98 -2.69
CA SER A 23 -0.31 15.28 -1.28
C SER A 23 -1.52 14.53 -0.70
N VAL A 24 -1.89 13.40 -1.30
CA VAL A 24 -2.97 12.54 -0.79
C VAL A 24 -2.42 11.68 0.35
N PHE A 25 -3.15 11.62 1.46
CA PHE A 25 -2.81 10.82 2.64
C PHE A 25 -4.02 9.98 3.01
N ILE A 26 -3.79 8.70 3.33
CA ILE A 26 -4.85 7.76 3.71
C ILE A 26 -4.51 7.16 5.06
N GLU A 27 -5.48 7.18 5.96
CA GLU A 27 -5.35 6.55 7.27
C GLU A 27 -5.46 5.03 7.15
N PRO A 28 -4.74 4.28 8.01
CA PRO A 28 -4.87 2.83 8.05
C PRO A 28 -6.30 2.39 8.36
N SER A 29 -6.73 1.30 7.70
CA SER A 29 -7.98 0.63 8.04
C SER A 29 -7.92 0.05 9.46
N LYS A 30 -9.08 -0.10 10.09
CA LYS A 30 -9.19 -0.79 11.39
C LYS A 30 -8.77 -2.25 11.28
N ASN A 31 -9.00 -2.90 10.14
CA ASN A 31 -8.52 -4.25 9.90
C ASN A 31 -7.05 -4.20 9.45
N PRO A 32 -6.10 -4.70 10.27
CA PRO A 32 -4.67 -4.65 9.93
C PRO A 32 -4.32 -5.40 8.65
N PHE A 33 -5.09 -6.42 8.28
CA PHE A 33 -4.87 -7.18 7.05
C PHE A 33 -5.08 -6.33 5.79
N ASN A 34 -5.94 -5.33 5.86
CA ASN A 34 -6.23 -4.44 4.73
C ASN A 34 -5.07 -3.50 4.40
N THR A 35 -4.17 -3.23 5.34
CA THR A 35 -3.01 -2.38 5.13
C THR A 35 -1.83 -3.22 4.68
N VAL A 36 -1.46 -3.11 3.40
CA VAL A 36 -0.35 -3.88 2.81
C VAL A 36 0.97 -3.15 2.95
N ILE A 37 0.98 -1.86 2.65
CA ILE A 37 2.16 -1.01 2.77
C ILE A 37 1.83 0.23 3.59
N LYS A 38 2.65 0.48 4.60
CA LYS A 38 2.55 1.64 5.49
C LYS A 38 3.88 2.40 5.46
N TYR A 39 3.81 3.73 5.49
CA TYR A 39 5.01 4.53 5.60
C TYR A 39 5.68 4.35 6.96
N SER A 40 7.00 4.33 6.96
CA SER A 40 7.79 4.20 8.18
C SER A 40 7.79 5.49 9.02
N ALA A 41 8.38 5.43 10.21
CA ALA A 41 8.57 6.62 11.06
C ALA A 41 9.55 7.64 10.44
N LYS A 42 10.42 7.20 9.53
CA LYS A 42 11.35 8.06 8.76
C LYS A 42 11.14 7.83 7.27
N PRO A 43 10.03 8.34 6.68
CA PRO A 43 9.63 7.95 5.34
C PRO A 43 10.44 8.59 4.22
N LEU A 44 11.11 9.72 4.44
CA LEU A 44 11.84 10.41 3.39
C LEU A 44 13.20 9.75 3.14
N LEU A 45 13.40 9.22 1.93
CA LEU A 45 14.69 8.68 1.49
C LEU A 45 15.47 9.67 0.64
N SER A 46 14.78 10.41 -0.24
CA SER A 46 15.42 11.34 -1.18
C SER A 46 14.41 12.39 -1.63
N GLY A 47 14.91 13.55 -2.04
CA GLY A 47 14.10 14.65 -2.52
C GLY A 47 13.65 15.60 -1.41
N TYR A 48 12.68 16.45 -1.76
CA TYR A 48 12.14 17.47 -0.85
C TYR A 48 10.71 17.13 -0.44
N ILE A 49 10.43 17.35 0.85
CA ILE A 49 9.06 17.32 1.38
C ILE A 49 8.92 18.42 2.44
N HIS A 50 7.80 19.14 2.40
CA HIS A 50 7.49 20.13 3.42
C HIS A 50 7.29 19.48 4.79
N SER A 51 7.75 20.10 5.87
CA SER A 51 7.71 19.52 7.21
C SER A 51 6.32 19.11 7.68
N ILE A 52 5.29 19.89 7.35
CA ILE A 52 3.90 19.57 7.69
C ILE A 52 3.45 18.28 6.97
N ASN A 53 3.80 18.15 5.70
CA ASN A 53 3.48 16.95 4.93
C ASN A 53 4.27 15.73 5.41
N LEU A 54 5.51 15.92 5.83
CA LEU A 54 6.32 14.85 6.41
C LEU A 54 5.68 14.27 7.68
N GLU A 55 5.14 15.14 8.55
CA GLU A 55 4.42 14.66 9.74
C GLU A 55 3.12 13.90 9.38
N LYS A 56 2.41 14.37 8.37
CA LYS A 56 1.18 13.69 7.91
C LYS A 56 1.44 12.33 7.26
N ILE A 57 2.55 12.18 6.54
CA ILE A 57 2.88 10.93 5.84
C ILE A 57 3.29 9.82 6.80
N LYS A 58 3.87 10.17 7.95
CA LYS A 58 4.23 9.18 8.96
C LYS A 58 3.00 8.36 9.35
N ASN A 59 3.12 7.03 9.28
CA ASN A 59 2.05 6.09 9.59
C ASN A 59 0.83 6.13 8.67
N SER A 60 0.85 6.89 7.57
CA SER A 60 -0.17 6.79 6.54
C SER A 60 0.06 5.56 5.65
N VAL A 61 -0.91 5.24 4.80
CA VAL A 61 -0.91 4.03 3.98
C VAL A 61 -0.52 4.35 2.55
N SER A 62 0.34 3.51 1.95
CA SER A 62 0.68 3.56 0.53
C SER A 62 -0.13 2.58 -0.31
N LEU A 63 -0.49 1.43 0.23
CA LEU A 63 -1.26 0.40 -0.46
C LEU A 63 -2.25 -0.24 0.51
N GLN A 64 -3.52 -0.24 0.14
CA GLN A 64 -4.60 -0.78 0.95
C GLN A 64 -5.54 -1.61 0.10
N VAL A 65 -6.08 -2.67 0.70
CA VAL A 65 -7.11 -3.53 0.11
C VAL A 65 -8.36 -3.45 0.96
N SER A 66 -9.52 -3.30 0.33
CA SER A 66 -10.82 -3.31 1.02
C SER A 66 -11.76 -4.31 0.36
N ASN A 67 -12.53 -5.03 1.15
CA ASN A 67 -13.59 -5.88 0.66
C ASN A 67 -14.81 -5.04 0.27
N MET A 68 -15.33 -5.27 -0.93
CA MET A 68 -16.51 -4.60 -1.47
C MET A 68 -17.51 -5.66 -1.92
N GLY A 69 -18.34 -6.17 -0.99
CA GLY A 69 -19.20 -7.30 -1.29
C GLY A 69 -18.39 -8.55 -1.65
N GLN A 70 -18.58 -9.09 -2.84
CA GLN A 70 -17.77 -10.21 -3.36
C GLN A 70 -16.50 -9.76 -4.09
N GLY A 71 -16.35 -8.46 -4.30
CA GLY A 71 -15.19 -7.87 -4.97
C GLY A 71 -14.16 -7.33 -4.00
N ARG A 72 -13.10 -6.79 -4.57
CA ARG A 72 -12.00 -6.17 -3.83
C ARG A 72 -11.66 -4.82 -4.43
N ALA A 73 -11.46 -3.82 -3.58
CA ALA A 73 -10.89 -2.54 -3.99
C ALA A 73 -9.42 -2.52 -3.54
N ILE A 74 -8.52 -2.41 -4.50
CA ILE A 74 -7.07 -2.30 -4.26
C ILE A 74 -6.67 -0.87 -4.56
N LEU A 75 -6.28 -0.14 -3.52
CA LEU A 75 -5.97 1.28 -3.61
C LEU A 75 -4.47 1.50 -3.52
N PHE A 76 -3.88 1.91 -4.63
CA PHE A 76 -2.51 2.42 -4.68
C PHE A 76 -2.54 3.93 -4.47
N VAL A 77 -1.95 4.40 -3.40
CA VAL A 77 -1.79 5.84 -3.15
C VAL A 77 -0.64 6.39 -3.98
N ASP A 78 0.47 5.66 -4.04
CA ASP A 78 1.61 6.00 -4.89
C ASP A 78 1.55 5.22 -6.21
N ASP A 79 2.14 5.78 -7.26
CA ASP A 79 2.19 5.11 -8.57
C ASP A 79 3.28 4.02 -8.58
N PRO A 80 2.90 2.73 -8.59
CA PRO A 80 3.87 1.64 -8.56
C PRO A 80 4.59 1.42 -9.88
N ALA A 81 4.08 2.00 -10.96
CA ALA A 81 4.59 1.81 -12.32
C ALA A 81 5.01 3.12 -12.98
N PHE A 82 5.41 4.13 -12.19
CA PHE A 82 5.73 5.47 -12.67
C PHE A 82 6.70 5.42 -13.87
N ARG A 83 6.25 5.94 -15.01
CA ARG A 83 6.97 5.94 -16.29
C ARG A 83 7.48 4.56 -16.73
N GLY A 84 6.98 3.48 -16.18
CA GLY A 84 7.36 2.12 -16.55
C GLY A 84 8.77 1.67 -16.16
N TYR A 85 9.52 2.45 -15.39
CA TYR A 85 10.89 2.09 -15.01
C TYR A 85 11.11 1.80 -13.51
N TRP A 86 10.10 1.97 -12.69
CA TRP A 86 10.17 1.65 -11.26
C TRP A 86 10.01 0.15 -11.01
N ASN A 87 11.04 -0.61 -11.34
CA ASN A 87 11.00 -2.08 -11.29
C ASN A 87 10.75 -2.64 -9.87
N GLY A 88 11.22 -1.94 -8.83
CA GLY A 88 11.03 -2.38 -7.46
C GLY A 88 9.56 -2.43 -7.02
N THR A 89 8.71 -1.55 -7.53
CA THR A 89 7.29 -1.46 -7.17
C THR A 89 6.35 -2.05 -8.23
N ASN A 90 6.83 -2.29 -9.44
CA ASN A 90 6.03 -2.84 -10.54
C ASN A 90 5.36 -4.18 -10.19
N LYS A 91 6.05 -5.02 -9.45
CA LYS A 91 5.54 -6.32 -9.00
C LYS A 91 4.28 -6.20 -8.15
N LEU A 92 4.12 -5.13 -7.38
CA LEU A 92 2.90 -4.87 -6.61
C LEU A 92 1.68 -4.77 -7.53
N PHE A 93 1.81 -4.04 -8.63
CA PHE A 93 0.73 -3.89 -9.61
C PHE A 93 0.39 -5.22 -10.27
N PHE A 94 1.39 -5.98 -10.68
CA PHE A 94 1.18 -7.31 -11.27
C PHE A 94 0.58 -8.29 -10.26
N ASN A 95 1.00 -8.27 -9.01
CA ASN A 95 0.40 -9.07 -7.96
C ASN A 95 -1.08 -8.71 -7.76
N ALA A 96 -1.44 -7.43 -7.85
CA ALA A 96 -2.83 -6.98 -7.76
C ALA A 96 -3.67 -7.53 -8.91
N LEU A 97 -3.14 -7.54 -10.14
CA LEU A 97 -3.83 -8.10 -11.31
C LEU A 97 -4.03 -9.62 -11.18
N PHE A 98 -3.01 -10.35 -10.75
CA PHE A 98 -3.06 -11.82 -10.68
C PHE A 98 -3.82 -12.33 -9.46
N PHE A 99 -3.65 -11.72 -8.31
CA PHE A 99 -4.18 -12.25 -7.05
C PHE A 99 -5.37 -11.48 -6.50
N GLY A 100 -5.73 -10.35 -7.11
CA GLY A 100 -6.76 -9.47 -6.59
C GLY A 100 -8.09 -10.15 -6.30
N SER A 101 -8.55 -11.03 -7.20
CA SER A 101 -9.80 -11.78 -7.04
C SER A 101 -9.73 -12.89 -5.98
N HIS A 102 -8.54 -13.25 -5.53
CA HIS A 102 -8.30 -14.32 -4.56
C HIS A 102 -7.96 -13.81 -3.16
N ILE A 103 -7.87 -12.50 -2.98
CA ILE A 103 -7.58 -11.91 -1.68
C ILE A 103 -8.83 -11.97 -0.80
N SER A 104 -8.69 -12.58 0.37
CA SER A 104 -9.76 -12.59 1.38
C SER A 104 -9.21 -12.09 2.70
N ALA A 105 -9.91 -11.15 3.32
CA ALA A 105 -9.57 -10.70 4.66
C ALA A 105 -10.06 -11.72 5.69
N PRO A 106 -9.21 -12.21 6.61
CA PRO A 106 -9.67 -13.11 7.66
C PRO A 106 -10.57 -12.35 8.63
N GLY A 107 -11.77 -12.89 8.84
CA GLY A 107 -12.63 -12.76 10.00
C GLY A 107 -12.81 -11.40 10.68
N PHE A 108 -12.81 -10.32 9.93
CA PHE A 108 -13.18 -9.03 10.48
C PHE A 108 -14.59 -8.68 9.99
N ASP A 109 -15.51 -8.55 10.92
CA ASP A 109 -16.92 -8.33 10.62
C ASP A 109 -17.18 -6.98 9.94
N ALA A 110 -18.29 -6.95 9.23
CA ALA A 110 -18.81 -5.81 8.48
C ALA A 110 -19.01 -4.49 9.28
N ALA A 111 -18.68 -4.48 10.55
CA ALA A 111 -18.70 -3.27 11.39
C ALA A 111 -17.71 -2.19 10.97
N GLU A 112 -16.90 -2.47 9.96
CA GLU A 112 -15.93 -1.52 9.42
C GLU A 112 -16.38 -0.83 8.13
N GLU A 113 -17.48 -1.21 7.62
CA GLU A 113 -18.05 -0.61 6.41
C GLU A 113 -18.71 0.75 6.69
#